data_7ceb705471680959170cc188c8898778
#
_entry.id   7ceb705471680959170cc188c8898778
#
_cell.length_a   1.000
_cell.length_b   1.000
_cell.length_c   1.000
_cell.angle_alpha   90.00
_cell.angle_beta   90.00
_cell.angle_gamma   90.00
#
_symmetry.space_group_name_H-M   'P 1'
#
loop_
_entity.id
_entity.type
_entity.pdbx_description
1 polymer ?
#
loop_
_entity_poly.entity_id
_entity_poly.type
_entity_poly.pdbx_seq_one_letter_code
_entity_poly.pdbx_strand_id
1 'polypeptide(L)'
;MLYAVTFQRPKGTTLYVADGKPVFSGMVYHASYLRFMERGRSNYLRLLGANQRAMFEETQREAPGFSFVVRSMQIDFLKPAHIDDVLEVITEPEVVKGASITLHQRVMRDGEILVEAHVRVAFVSGGRARPIPKPLRTAMNADRLQRAHVPASSN
;
A
#
# COMPACT_ATOMS: atom_id res chain seq x y z
N MET A 1 9.21 -4.54 -18.88
CA MET A 1 7.75 -4.34 -18.95
C MET A 1 7.15 -4.93 -17.69
N LEU A 2 6.53 -4.12 -16.85
CA LEU A 2 5.91 -4.57 -15.59
C LEU A 2 4.52 -5.13 -15.92
N TYR A 3 4.35 -6.43 -15.84
CA TYR A 3 3.03 -7.02 -15.86
C TYR A 3 2.45 -7.04 -14.45
N ALA A 4 1.64 -6.04 -14.13
CA ALA A 4 0.83 -6.10 -12.95
C ALA A 4 -0.33 -7.07 -13.22
N VAL A 5 -0.24 -8.28 -12.71
CA VAL A 5 -1.36 -9.21 -12.76
C VAL A 5 -2.21 -8.93 -11.52
N THR A 6 -3.31 -8.22 -11.71
CA THR A 6 -4.24 -7.96 -10.63
C THR A 6 -5.16 -9.17 -10.48
N PHE A 7 -4.89 -10.03 -9.53
CA PHE A 7 -5.86 -11.04 -9.10
C PHE A 7 -6.74 -10.45 -7.99
N GLN A 8 -8.03 -10.77 -8.02
CA GLN A 8 -8.92 -10.48 -6.90
C GLN A 8 -8.52 -11.35 -5.70
N ARG A 9 -7.71 -10.79 -4.83
CA ARG A 9 -7.39 -11.34 -3.51
C ARG A 9 -7.87 -10.41 -2.42
N PRO A 10 -7.79 -10.82 -1.15
CA PRO A 10 -8.24 -9.99 -0.03
C PRO A 10 -7.75 -8.55 -0.14
N LYS A 11 -8.57 -7.62 0.32
CA LYS A 11 -8.31 -6.17 0.30
C LYS A 11 -6.87 -5.86 0.70
N GLY A 12 -6.20 -5.04 -0.08
CA GLY A 12 -4.85 -4.56 0.23
C GLY A 12 -3.70 -5.42 -0.29
N THR A 13 -4.00 -6.45 -1.09
CA THR A 13 -2.97 -7.29 -1.71
C THR A 13 -2.83 -6.98 -3.19
N THR A 14 -1.61 -6.75 -3.65
CA THR A 14 -1.27 -6.54 -5.04
C THR A 14 -0.20 -7.53 -5.47
N LEU A 15 -0.42 -8.20 -6.59
CA LEU A 15 0.55 -9.15 -7.15
C LEU A 15 1.38 -8.49 -8.25
N TYR A 16 2.66 -8.75 -8.23
CA TYR A 16 3.60 -8.33 -9.27
C TYR A 16 4.47 -9.48 -9.72
N VAL A 17 4.80 -9.50 -11.00
CA VAL A 17 5.94 -10.26 -11.49
C VAL A 17 7.15 -9.34 -11.40
N ALA A 18 8.20 -9.79 -10.77
CA ALA A 18 9.42 -9.04 -10.64
C ALA A 18 10.07 -8.91 -12.02
N ASP A 19 9.83 -7.77 -12.64
CA ASP A 19 10.47 -7.33 -13.86
C ASP A 19 11.46 -6.26 -13.46
N GLY A 20 12.70 -6.51 -13.65
CA GLY A 20 13.72 -5.54 -13.36
C GLY A 20 14.95 -5.77 -14.19
N LYS A 21 15.64 -4.70 -14.56
CA LYS A 21 16.98 -4.84 -15.11
C LYS A 21 17.84 -5.55 -14.05
N PRO A 22 18.43 -6.70 -14.38
CA PRO A 22 19.18 -7.44 -13.39
C PRO A 22 20.35 -6.60 -12.88
N VAL A 23 20.48 -6.52 -11.57
CA VAL A 23 21.76 -6.26 -10.97
C VAL A 23 22.52 -7.59 -11.02
N PHE A 24 23.82 -7.55 -11.10
CA PHE A 24 24.80 -8.62 -11.36
C PHE A 24 24.46 -10.09 -11.04
N SER A 25 23.40 -10.40 -10.32
CA SER A 25 23.06 -11.76 -9.86
C SER A 25 21.62 -12.18 -10.15
N GLY A 26 20.91 -11.46 -11.03
CA GLY A 26 19.49 -11.73 -11.28
C GLY A 26 18.55 -11.30 -10.16
N MET A 27 19.07 -10.60 -9.15
CA MET A 27 18.26 -10.05 -8.05
C MET A 27 17.58 -8.75 -8.47
N VAL A 28 16.41 -8.51 -7.89
CA VAL A 28 15.67 -7.27 -8.09
C VAL A 28 16.43 -6.10 -7.45
N TYR A 29 16.63 -5.03 -8.21
CA TYR A 29 17.24 -3.81 -7.72
C TYR A 29 16.41 -3.18 -6.61
N HIS A 30 17.03 -2.78 -5.51
CA HIS A 30 16.30 -2.31 -4.31
C HIS A 30 15.36 -1.13 -4.57
N ALA A 31 15.65 -0.24 -5.49
CA ALA A 31 14.76 0.87 -5.84
C ALA A 31 13.45 0.40 -6.51
N SER A 32 13.41 -0.79 -7.09
CA SER A 32 12.21 -1.33 -7.72
C SER A 32 11.12 -1.65 -6.68
N TYR A 33 11.49 -2.00 -5.45
CA TYR A 33 10.53 -2.21 -4.38
C TYR A 33 9.73 -0.96 -4.02
N LEU A 34 10.31 0.22 -4.16
CA LEU A 34 9.61 1.49 -3.96
C LEU A 34 8.45 1.64 -4.93
N ARG A 35 8.64 1.26 -6.20
CA ARG A 35 7.58 1.26 -7.21
C ARG A 35 6.52 0.22 -6.95
N PHE A 36 6.89 -0.97 -6.52
CA PHE A 36 5.94 -2.02 -6.14
C PHE A 36 5.06 -1.57 -4.97
N MET A 37 5.65 -0.95 -3.96
CA MET A 37 4.94 -0.44 -2.80
C MET A 37 4.05 0.76 -3.14
N GLU A 38 4.47 1.66 -4.03
CA GLU A 38 3.63 2.76 -4.54
C GLU A 38 2.38 2.22 -5.22
N ARG A 39 2.52 1.22 -6.09
CA ARG A 39 1.39 0.54 -6.71
C ARG A 39 0.47 -0.11 -5.68
N GLY A 40 1.03 -0.72 -4.67
CA GLY A 40 0.27 -1.29 -3.56
C GLY A 40 -0.60 -0.25 -2.85
N ARG A 41 -0.04 0.92 -2.55
CA ARG A 41 -0.79 2.04 -1.94
C ARG A 41 -1.87 2.58 -2.85
N SER A 42 -1.59 2.77 -4.13
CA SER A 42 -2.56 3.25 -5.11
C SER A 42 -3.72 2.27 -5.27
N ASN A 43 -3.45 0.98 -5.33
CA ASN A 43 -4.47 -0.06 -5.39
C ASN A 43 -5.30 -0.12 -4.12
N TYR A 44 -4.69 0.03 -2.96
CA TYR A 44 -5.41 0.08 -1.70
C TYR A 44 -6.47 1.19 -1.70
N LEU A 45 -6.10 2.41 -2.08
CA LEU A 45 -7.04 3.53 -2.17
C LEU A 45 -8.12 3.30 -3.23
N ARG A 46 -7.75 2.77 -4.38
CA ARG A 46 -8.71 2.46 -5.46
C ARG A 46 -9.74 1.44 -5.00
N LEU A 47 -9.33 0.39 -4.33
CA LEU A 47 -10.23 -0.63 -3.79
C LEU A 47 -11.13 -0.08 -2.68
N LEU A 48 -10.57 0.74 -1.81
CA LEU A 48 -11.34 1.42 -0.76
C LEU A 48 -12.43 2.31 -1.37
N GLY A 49 -12.09 3.10 -2.39
CA GLY A 49 -13.05 3.93 -3.12
C GLY A 49 -14.11 3.13 -3.87
N ALA A 50 -13.73 2.01 -4.49
CA ALA A 50 -14.65 1.13 -5.17
C ALA A 50 -15.66 0.46 -4.23
N ASN A 51 -15.20 0.06 -3.02
CA ASN A 51 -16.05 -0.58 -2.03
C ASN A 51 -16.92 0.40 -1.23
N GLN A 52 -16.52 1.66 -1.12
CA GLN A 52 -17.19 2.72 -0.36
C GLN A 52 -17.34 3.97 -1.21
N ARG A 53 -18.07 3.82 -2.31
CA ARG A 53 -18.21 4.86 -3.33
C ARG A 53 -18.77 6.18 -2.80
N ALA A 54 -19.82 6.11 -1.99
CA ALA A 54 -20.45 7.30 -1.42
C ALA A 54 -19.46 8.08 -0.53
N MET A 55 -18.68 7.39 0.29
CA MET A 55 -17.63 7.99 1.11
C MET A 55 -16.56 8.65 0.24
N PHE A 56 -16.15 7.99 -0.82
CA PHE A 56 -15.12 8.52 -1.72
C PHE A 56 -15.60 9.77 -2.46
N GLU A 57 -16.85 9.76 -2.94
CA GLU A 57 -17.47 10.91 -3.60
C GLU A 57 -17.62 12.11 -2.65
N GLU A 58 -17.97 11.87 -1.38
CA GLU A 58 -18.02 12.90 -0.35
C GLU A 58 -16.64 13.48 -0.08
N THR A 59 -15.62 12.63 0.02
CA THR A 59 -14.24 13.08 0.17
C THR A 59 -13.80 13.96 -1.00
N GLN A 60 -14.14 13.60 -2.22
CA GLN A 60 -13.84 14.40 -3.41
C GLN A 60 -14.55 15.76 -3.41
N ARG A 61 -15.73 15.85 -2.85
CA ARG A 61 -16.45 17.14 -2.70
C ARG A 61 -15.80 18.04 -1.66
N GLU A 62 -15.38 17.49 -0.52
CA GLU A 62 -14.71 18.26 0.55
C GLU A 62 -13.29 18.65 0.18
N ALA A 63 -12.57 17.79 -0.50
CA ALA A 63 -11.17 17.94 -0.87
C ALA A 63 -10.96 17.54 -2.33
N PRO A 64 -11.32 18.40 -3.29
CA PRO A 64 -11.21 18.08 -4.72
C PRO A 64 -9.77 17.75 -5.11
N GLY A 65 -9.62 16.68 -5.91
CA GLY A 65 -8.32 16.25 -6.41
C GLY A 65 -7.36 15.79 -5.31
N PHE A 66 -7.88 15.30 -4.20
CA PHE A 66 -7.05 14.84 -3.10
C PHE A 66 -6.10 13.71 -3.50
N SER A 67 -4.98 13.66 -2.84
CA SER A 67 -4.00 12.59 -2.97
C SER A 67 -3.27 12.37 -1.65
N PHE A 68 -2.54 11.25 -1.58
CA PHE A 68 -1.62 11.01 -0.48
C PHE A 68 -0.19 11.12 -0.97
N VAL A 69 0.61 11.90 -0.26
CA VAL A 69 2.01 12.15 -0.58
C VAL A 69 2.90 11.52 0.49
N VAL A 70 3.90 10.75 0.07
CA VAL A 70 4.86 10.15 1.00
C VAL A 70 5.66 11.25 1.71
N ARG A 71 5.65 11.22 3.03
CA ARG A 71 6.40 12.14 3.89
C ARG A 71 7.68 11.51 4.42
N SER A 72 7.60 10.25 4.80
CA SER A 72 8.74 9.49 5.29
C SER A 72 8.50 8.01 5.10
N MET A 73 9.58 7.26 5.06
CA MET A 73 9.54 5.82 4.88
C MET A 73 10.67 5.20 5.67
N GLN A 74 10.33 4.18 6.45
CA GLN A 74 11.30 3.26 7.02
C GLN A 74 11.14 1.93 6.29
N ILE A 75 12.22 1.43 5.71
CA ILE A 75 12.21 0.23 4.89
C ILE A 75 13.36 -0.69 5.28
N ASP A 76 13.06 -1.96 5.44
CA ASP A 76 14.01 -3.02 5.73
C ASP A 76 14.00 -4.05 4.60
N PHE A 77 15.16 -4.29 4.01
CA PHE A 77 15.37 -5.29 2.97
C PHE A 77 15.85 -6.57 3.65
N LEU A 78 14.96 -7.53 3.83
CA LEU A 78 15.25 -8.75 4.60
C LEU A 78 15.84 -9.86 3.73
N LYS A 79 15.27 -10.05 2.53
CA LYS A 79 15.71 -11.07 1.57
C LYS A 79 15.52 -10.56 0.14
N PRO A 80 16.39 -10.94 -0.79
CA PRO A 80 16.26 -10.50 -2.18
C PRO A 80 15.15 -11.24 -2.92
N ALA A 81 14.43 -10.54 -3.78
CA ALA A 81 13.65 -11.14 -4.85
C ALA A 81 14.54 -11.36 -6.08
N HIS A 82 14.16 -12.29 -6.92
CA HIS A 82 14.83 -12.60 -8.17
C HIS A 82 13.90 -12.28 -9.35
N ILE A 83 14.49 -12.13 -10.53
CA ILE A 83 13.75 -11.94 -11.76
C ILE A 83 12.77 -13.10 -11.93
N ASP A 84 11.57 -12.79 -12.44
CA ASP A 84 10.44 -13.70 -12.64
C ASP A 84 9.77 -14.23 -11.37
N ASP A 85 10.21 -13.83 -10.18
CA ASP A 85 9.47 -14.09 -8.96
C ASP A 85 8.10 -13.40 -9.00
N VAL A 86 7.08 -14.10 -8.51
CA VAL A 86 5.76 -13.52 -8.28
C VAL A 86 5.75 -12.93 -6.88
N LEU A 87 5.56 -11.62 -6.78
CA LEU A 87 5.60 -10.89 -5.54
C LEU A 87 4.20 -10.44 -5.14
N GLU A 88 3.90 -10.57 -3.87
CA GLU A 88 2.68 -10.09 -3.24
C GLU A 88 3.00 -8.87 -2.39
N VAL A 89 2.35 -7.74 -2.69
CA VAL A 89 2.49 -6.52 -1.89
C VAL A 89 1.24 -6.36 -1.04
N ILE A 90 1.41 -6.45 0.27
CA ILE A 90 0.34 -6.27 1.25
C ILE A 90 0.44 -4.85 1.79
N THR A 91 -0.67 -4.12 1.74
CA THR A 91 -0.76 -2.73 2.23
C THR A 91 -1.88 -2.63 3.26
N GLU A 92 -1.54 -2.19 4.45
CA GLU A 92 -2.46 -2.09 5.59
C GLU A 92 -2.30 -0.76 6.31
N PRO A 93 -3.41 -0.08 6.70
CA PRO A 93 -3.30 1.06 7.59
C PRO A 93 -2.88 0.59 8.98
N GLU A 94 -1.84 1.22 9.51
CA GLU A 94 -1.28 0.92 10.84
C GLU A 94 -1.66 2.01 11.85
N VAL A 95 -1.47 3.27 11.47
CA VAL A 95 -1.82 4.43 12.28
C VAL A 95 -2.59 5.43 11.44
N VAL A 96 -3.75 5.84 11.90
CA VAL A 96 -4.57 6.87 11.25
C VAL A 96 -4.65 8.08 12.17
N LYS A 97 -4.05 9.19 11.75
CA LYS A 97 -4.07 10.47 12.45
C LYS A 97 -4.96 11.49 11.73
N GLY A 98 -5.03 12.71 12.24
CA GLY A 98 -5.87 13.77 11.67
C GLY A 98 -5.51 14.15 10.24
N ALA A 99 -4.23 14.24 9.90
CA ALA A 99 -3.75 14.66 8.57
C ALA A 99 -2.78 13.69 7.91
N SER A 100 -2.46 12.59 8.57
CA SER A 100 -1.50 11.61 8.06
C SER A 100 -1.88 10.18 8.43
N ILE A 101 -1.42 9.26 7.62
CA ILE A 101 -1.60 7.82 7.84
C ILE A 101 -0.24 7.17 7.73
N THR A 102 0.03 6.21 8.60
CA THR A 102 1.14 5.28 8.44
C THR A 102 0.59 3.97 7.89
N LEU A 103 1.12 3.56 6.75
CA LEU A 103 0.80 2.30 6.11
C LEU A 103 1.92 1.30 6.39
N HIS A 104 1.56 0.11 6.81
CA HIS A 104 2.47 -1.02 6.89
C HIS A 104 2.41 -1.77 5.57
N GLN A 105 3.54 -1.92 4.92
CA GLN A 105 3.65 -2.64 3.65
C GLN A 105 4.65 -3.77 3.76
N ARG A 106 4.32 -4.89 3.12
CA ARG A 106 5.20 -6.06 3.03
C ARG A 106 5.25 -6.53 1.60
N VAL A 107 6.44 -6.80 1.10
CA VAL A 107 6.64 -7.49 -0.17
C VAL A 107 6.95 -8.94 0.15
N MET A 108 6.14 -9.84 -0.34
CA MET A 108 6.19 -11.26 0.01
C MET A 108 6.35 -12.13 -1.23
N ARG A 109 7.01 -13.26 -1.06
CA ARG A 109 7.08 -14.36 -2.03
C ARG A 109 6.80 -15.66 -1.28
N ASP A 110 5.78 -16.40 -1.72
CA ASP A 110 5.43 -17.71 -1.16
C ASP A 110 5.31 -17.72 0.38
N GLY A 111 4.67 -16.69 0.94
CA GLY A 111 4.48 -16.54 2.38
C GLY A 111 5.69 -16.01 3.15
N GLU A 112 6.79 -15.73 2.47
CA GLU A 112 8.01 -15.19 3.08
C GLU A 112 8.09 -13.67 2.88
N ILE A 113 8.38 -12.93 3.94
CA ILE A 113 8.57 -11.47 3.88
C ILE A 113 9.97 -11.19 3.34
N LEU A 114 10.03 -10.52 2.18
CA LEU A 114 11.28 -10.09 1.57
C LEU A 114 11.64 -8.65 1.95
N VAL A 115 10.65 -7.78 1.99
CA VAL A 115 10.81 -6.36 2.33
C VAL A 115 9.65 -5.94 3.23
N GLU A 116 9.95 -5.17 4.24
CA GLU A 116 8.98 -4.59 5.16
C GLU A 116 9.17 -3.09 5.25
N ALA A 117 8.08 -2.34 5.21
CA ALA A 117 8.15 -0.88 5.27
C ALA A 117 7.01 -0.28 6.08
N HIS A 118 7.32 0.82 6.76
CA HIS A 118 6.35 1.72 7.39
C HIS A 118 6.39 3.04 6.63
N VAL A 119 5.30 3.37 5.97
CA VAL A 119 5.22 4.51 5.05
C VAL A 119 4.24 5.53 5.59
N ARG A 120 4.75 6.68 5.97
CA ARG A 120 3.91 7.81 6.41
C ARG A 120 3.52 8.65 5.21
N VAL A 121 2.23 8.78 5.00
CA VAL A 121 1.66 9.60 3.92
C VAL A 121 0.82 10.75 4.51
N ALA A 122 0.89 11.91 3.87
CA ALA A 122 0.07 13.06 4.21
C ALA A 122 -1.07 13.22 3.21
N PHE A 123 -2.25 13.58 3.72
CA PHE A 123 -3.39 13.94 2.89
C PHE A 123 -3.20 15.34 2.31
N VAL A 124 -3.32 15.47 1.01
CA VAL A 124 -3.07 16.72 0.28
C VAL A 124 -4.24 17.02 -0.65
N SER A 125 -4.69 18.26 -0.67
CA SER A 125 -5.66 18.77 -1.64
C SER A 125 -5.37 20.23 -1.91
N GLY A 126 -5.46 20.65 -3.18
CA GLY A 126 -5.13 22.00 -3.59
C GLY A 126 -3.68 22.39 -3.31
N GLY A 127 -2.74 21.46 -3.42
CA GLY A 127 -1.30 21.68 -3.20
C GLY A 127 -0.90 21.86 -1.73
N ARG A 128 -1.80 21.58 -0.77
CA ARG A 128 -1.55 21.75 0.66
C ARG A 128 -1.93 20.51 1.44
N ALA A 129 -1.19 20.24 2.51
CA ALA A 129 -1.59 19.24 3.50
C ALA A 129 -2.89 19.72 4.19
N ARG A 130 -3.84 18.82 4.31
CA ARG A 130 -5.16 19.08 4.92
C ARG A 130 -5.54 17.97 5.88
N PRO A 131 -6.44 18.23 6.82
CA PRO A 131 -7.05 17.16 7.61
C PRO A 131 -7.75 16.16 6.71
N ILE A 132 -7.62 14.88 7.05
CA ILE A 132 -8.32 13.81 6.35
C ILE A 132 -9.81 13.95 6.65
N PRO A 133 -10.70 14.04 5.64
CA PRO A 133 -12.13 14.08 5.87
C PRO A 133 -12.60 12.91 6.74
N LYS A 134 -13.52 13.21 7.66
CA LYS A 134 -14.01 12.22 8.63
C LYS A 134 -14.49 10.90 8.01
N PRO A 135 -15.27 10.91 6.90
CA PRO A 135 -15.72 9.65 6.30
C PRO A 135 -14.57 8.76 5.84
N LEU A 136 -13.55 9.34 5.21
CA LEU A 136 -12.36 8.61 4.76
C LEU A 136 -11.55 8.08 5.96
N ARG A 137 -11.34 8.91 6.97
CA ARG A 137 -10.64 8.52 8.20
C ARG A 137 -11.36 7.38 8.92
N THR A 138 -12.69 7.44 9.01
CA THR A 138 -13.51 6.39 9.62
C THR A 138 -13.39 5.08 8.85
N ALA A 139 -13.43 5.12 7.53
CA ALA A 139 -13.29 3.95 6.67
C ALA A 139 -11.92 3.28 6.83
N MET A 140 -10.85 4.07 6.89
CA MET A 140 -9.49 3.54 7.07
C MET A 140 -9.26 2.98 8.48
N ASN A 141 -9.84 3.62 9.50
CA ASN A 141 -9.81 3.08 10.87
C ASN A 141 -10.58 1.76 10.99
N ALA A 142 -11.73 1.63 10.35
CA ALA A 142 -12.50 0.40 10.32
C ALA A 142 -11.71 -0.74 9.68
N ASP A 143 -11.01 -0.45 8.58
CA ASP A 143 -10.16 -1.42 7.89
C ASP A 143 -8.98 -1.85 8.78
N ARG A 144 -8.36 -0.91 9.49
CA ARG A 144 -7.31 -1.20 10.47
C ARG A 144 -7.78 -2.15 11.59
N LEU A 145 -8.97 -1.89 12.13
CA LEU A 145 -9.53 -2.70 13.22
C LEU A 145 -9.93 -4.10 12.77
N GLN A 146 -10.49 -4.25 11.58
CA GLN A 146 -10.84 -5.56 11.02
C GLN A 146 -9.62 -6.45 10.86
N ARG A 147 -8.48 -5.88 10.49
CA ARG A 147 -7.23 -6.63 10.28
C ARG A 147 -6.56 -7.03 11.59
N ALA A 148 -6.71 -6.25 12.64
CA ALA A 148 -6.21 -6.58 13.97
C ALA A 148 -6.94 -7.79 14.60
N HIS A 149 -8.13 -8.16 14.10
CA HIS A 149 -8.95 -9.26 14.60
C HIS A 149 -8.81 -10.56 13.79
N VAL A 150 -8.00 -10.59 12.74
CA VAL A 150 -7.68 -11.84 12.03
C VAL A 150 -6.61 -12.56 12.86
N PRO A 151 -6.93 -13.67 13.52
CA PRO A 151 -5.90 -14.43 14.23
C PRO A 151 -4.88 -14.91 13.21
N ALA A 152 -3.60 -14.76 13.53
CA ALA A 152 -2.54 -15.40 12.77
C ALA A 152 -2.90 -16.88 12.66
N SER A 153 -3.10 -17.36 11.44
CA SER A 153 -3.32 -18.77 11.20
C SER A 153 -2.10 -19.51 11.74
N SER A 154 -2.28 -20.13 12.89
CA SER A 154 -1.31 -21.05 13.47
C SER A 154 -1.16 -22.24 12.51
N ASN A 155 0.00 -22.36 11.92
CA ASN A 155 0.54 -23.62 11.43
C ASN A 155 1.42 -24.21 12.52
#